data_367c8fa8d70dc6f994f13e880f370b80
#
_entry.id   367c8fa8d70dc6f994f13e880f370b80
#
_cell.length_a   1.000
_cell.length_b   1.000
_cell.length_c   1.000
_cell.angle_alpha   90.00
_cell.angle_beta   90.00
_cell.angle_gamma   90.00
#
_symmetry.space_group_name_H-M   'P 1'
#
loop_
_entity.id
_entity.type
_entity.pdbx_description
1 polymer ?
#
loop_
_entity_poly.entity_id
_entity_poly.type
_entity_poly.pdbx_seq_one_letter_code
_entity_poly.pdbx_strand_id
1 'polypeptide(L)'
;MRAFYDSDIDQSHVRKKKVAVIGYGSQGHAHALNLKESGVNVVVGLRKDSASRGRAVDAGLVVKDVGEAAAWGDIVMTLLPDELAPEIFQKEIAPHLTPGKHFAVAHGFGVHFKKIVAPPEVSVWLVAPKAPGHTVRREYARGRGVPMLLAVHQVPTGDSRQVGLAYAAAIGGGRAGILETTFKEETETDLFGEQAVLCGGLTSLITAGYETLVDAGYAPEMAYFECVHELKLIIDLIYEGGIENMRFSVSNTAEYGDLTRGPRVITEHSRKAMKEMLAEIRSGAFANEWMAEHAAGKPKFKALEKAGAEHPLEEVGRRLRGLMPWMNEERMVKEREKANARGSGTAGAASNTASAQAKSKT
;
A
#
# COMPACT_ATOMS: atom_id res chain seq x y z
N MET A 1 13.41 -18.79 11.02
CA MET A 1 13.64 -17.36 10.63
C MET A 1 13.74 -16.55 11.91
N ARG A 2 14.77 -15.68 12.04
CA ARG A 2 14.95 -14.83 13.23
C ARG A 2 14.13 -13.56 13.07
N ALA A 3 13.40 -13.15 14.11
CA ALA A 3 12.76 -11.85 14.20
C ALA A 3 13.67 -10.87 14.96
N PHE A 4 13.75 -9.62 14.52
CA PHE A 4 14.48 -8.52 15.14
C PHE A 4 13.49 -7.55 15.77
N TYR A 5 13.78 -7.15 17.00
CA TYR A 5 12.97 -6.20 17.77
C TYR A 5 13.79 -4.94 18.09
N ASP A 6 13.15 -3.91 18.63
CA ASP A 6 13.80 -2.63 18.96
C ASP A 6 15.05 -2.82 19.85
N SER A 7 15.06 -3.82 20.74
CA SER A 7 16.20 -4.16 21.58
C SER A 7 17.41 -4.72 20.82
N ASP A 8 17.19 -5.25 19.61
CA ASP A 8 18.26 -5.84 18.77
C ASP A 8 18.88 -4.82 17.80
N ILE A 9 18.33 -3.58 17.74
CA ILE A 9 18.58 -2.66 16.62
C ILE A 9 19.14 -1.33 17.13
N ASP A 10 20.33 -0.94 16.63
CA ASP A 10 20.86 0.41 16.82
C ASP A 10 20.23 1.41 15.82
N GLN A 11 19.25 2.15 16.30
CA GLN A 11 18.57 3.17 15.48
C GLN A 11 19.48 4.35 15.10
N SER A 12 20.68 4.49 15.66
CA SER A 12 21.61 5.54 15.27
C SER A 12 22.03 5.44 13.81
N HIS A 13 21.98 4.25 13.20
CA HIS A 13 22.27 4.03 11.78
C HIS A 13 21.33 4.81 10.85
N VAL A 14 20.08 5.07 11.22
CA VAL A 14 19.14 5.89 10.43
C VAL A 14 19.05 7.32 10.94
N ARG A 15 19.13 7.56 12.24
CA ARG A 15 19.01 8.92 12.82
C ARG A 15 20.13 9.86 12.39
N LYS A 16 21.30 9.35 12.05
CA LYS A 16 22.44 10.13 11.53
C LYS A 16 22.33 10.44 10.03
N LYS A 17 21.36 9.86 9.33
CA LYS A 17 21.20 10.00 7.88
C LYS A 17 20.00 10.92 7.55
N LYS A 18 20.08 11.56 6.40
CA LYS A 18 18.99 12.32 5.79
C LYS A 18 18.13 11.38 4.96
N VAL A 19 16.84 11.31 5.23
CA VAL A 19 15.91 10.42 4.51
C VAL A 19 14.99 11.24 3.61
N ALA A 20 15.04 10.99 2.31
CA ALA A 20 14.11 11.50 1.33
C ALA A 20 13.03 10.44 1.06
N VAL A 21 11.78 10.69 1.44
CA VAL A 21 10.63 9.84 1.11
C VAL A 21 10.01 10.37 -0.17
N ILE A 22 10.12 9.60 -1.25
CA ILE A 22 9.58 9.96 -2.57
C ILE A 22 8.18 9.38 -2.72
N GLY A 23 7.18 10.26 -2.77
CA GLY A 23 5.76 9.91 -2.75
C GLY A 23 5.11 10.15 -1.38
N TYR A 24 3.81 10.51 -1.39
CA TYR A 24 3.02 10.77 -0.17
C TYR A 24 1.62 10.16 -0.31
N GLY A 25 1.58 8.92 -0.79
CA GLY A 25 0.41 8.03 -0.75
C GLY A 25 0.25 7.41 0.63
N SER A 26 -0.44 6.27 0.71
CA SER A 26 -0.72 5.57 1.98
C SER A 26 0.57 5.22 2.75
N GLN A 27 1.53 4.57 2.10
CA GLN A 27 2.82 4.23 2.74
C GLN A 27 3.69 5.48 2.96
N GLY A 28 3.80 6.38 1.97
CA GLY A 28 4.63 7.59 2.06
C GLY A 28 4.27 8.49 3.23
N HIS A 29 2.97 8.69 3.46
CA HIS A 29 2.45 9.41 4.63
C HIS A 29 2.90 8.75 5.95
N ALA A 30 2.71 7.43 6.07
CA ALA A 30 3.06 6.70 7.28
C ALA A 30 4.57 6.72 7.55
N HIS A 31 5.39 6.39 6.54
CA HIS A 31 6.84 6.38 6.67
C HIS A 31 7.39 7.76 7.06
N ALA A 32 6.99 8.83 6.35
CA ALA A 32 7.50 10.17 6.60
C ALA A 32 7.18 10.66 8.02
N LEU A 33 5.96 10.46 8.50
CA LEU A 33 5.56 10.88 9.84
C LEU A 33 6.21 10.04 10.93
N ASN A 34 6.24 8.72 10.77
CA ASN A 34 6.84 7.84 11.77
C ASN A 34 8.37 8.10 11.91
N LEU A 35 9.07 8.31 10.78
CA LEU A 35 10.49 8.69 10.77
C LEU A 35 10.70 10.03 11.49
N LYS A 36 9.90 11.05 11.18
CA LYS A 36 9.98 12.36 11.83
C LYS A 36 9.81 12.25 13.34
N GLU A 37 8.79 11.54 13.79
CA GLU A 37 8.50 11.33 15.21
C GLU A 37 9.56 10.45 15.92
N SER A 38 10.29 9.62 15.17
CA SER A 38 11.44 8.85 15.66
C SER A 38 12.75 9.65 15.69
N GLY A 39 12.71 10.95 15.37
CA GLY A 39 13.87 11.84 15.39
C GLY A 39 14.79 11.72 14.19
N VAL A 40 14.30 11.19 13.05
CA VAL A 40 15.04 11.12 11.79
C VAL A 40 14.85 12.41 11.00
N ASN A 41 15.91 12.90 10.37
CA ASN A 41 15.84 14.05 9.48
C ASN A 41 15.22 13.63 8.14
N VAL A 42 13.98 14.04 7.89
CA VAL A 42 13.17 13.58 6.76
C VAL A 42 12.64 14.73 5.91
N VAL A 43 12.66 14.55 4.59
CA VAL A 43 11.94 15.39 3.62
C VAL A 43 11.05 14.51 2.75
N VAL A 44 10.01 15.10 2.17
CA VAL A 44 9.13 14.42 1.21
C VAL A 44 9.40 14.98 -0.18
N GLY A 45 9.70 14.09 -1.13
CA GLY A 45 9.87 14.42 -2.55
C GLY A 45 8.57 14.22 -3.31
N LEU A 46 8.05 15.29 -3.93
CA LEU A 46 6.80 15.26 -4.69
C LEU A 46 6.93 16.06 -5.98
N ARG A 47 6.22 15.65 -7.03
CA ARG A 47 6.08 16.45 -8.24
C ARG A 47 5.46 17.81 -7.91
N LYS A 48 5.78 18.84 -8.70
CA LYS A 48 5.29 20.22 -8.49
C LYS A 48 3.76 20.33 -8.47
N ASP A 49 3.11 19.54 -9.30
CA ASP A 49 1.64 19.49 -9.48
C ASP A 49 0.93 18.50 -8.54
N SER A 50 1.66 17.87 -7.62
CA SER A 50 1.08 16.88 -6.72
C SER A 50 0.09 17.46 -5.73
N ALA A 51 -1.16 16.98 -5.74
CA ALA A 51 -2.19 17.35 -4.76
C ALA A 51 -1.83 16.98 -3.30
N SER A 52 -0.79 16.17 -3.11
CA SER A 52 -0.33 15.76 -1.77
C SER A 52 0.62 16.78 -1.12
N ARG A 53 1.12 17.80 -1.84
CA ARG A 53 2.08 18.78 -1.29
C ARG A 53 1.50 19.52 -0.08
N GLY A 54 0.28 20.04 -0.22
CA GLY A 54 -0.40 20.74 0.89
C GLY A 54 -0.54 19.86 2.13
N ARG A 55 -1.02 18.62 1.96
CA ARG A 55 -1.18 17.67 3.07
C ARG A 55 0.15 17.36 3.79
N ALA A 56 1.24 17.24 3.06
CA ALA A 56 2.55 16.98 3.66
C ALA A 56 3.07 18.21 4.44
N VAL A 57 2.86 19.42 3.91
CA VAL A 57 3.21 20.68 4.59
C VAL A 57 2.36 20.88 5.84
N ASP A 58 1.03 20.67 5.76
CA ASP A 58 0.10 20.76 6.89
C ASP A 58 0.44 19.77 8.01
N ALA A 59 1.02 18.61 7.66
CA ALA A 59 1.57 17.64 8.61
C ALA A 59 2.96 18.04 9.17
N GLY A 60 3.45 19.24 8.82
CA GLY A 60 4.70 19.80 9.29
C GLY A 60 5.94 19.15 8.66
N LEU A 61 5.83 18.56 7.47
CA LEU A 61 6.95 17.98 6.74
C LEU A 61 7.54 19.00 5.75
N VAL A 62 8.85 18.93 5.54
CA VAL A 62 9.53 19.69 4.49
C VAL A 62 9.30 18.98 3.16
N VAL A 63 8.76 19.70 2.17
CA VAL A 63 8.47 19.18 0.83
C VAL A 63 9.42 19.80 -0.18
N LYS A 64 10.03 18.96 -1.00
CA LYS A 64 10.93 19.30 -2.10
C LYS A 64 10.39 18.73 -3.42
N ASP A 65 10.95 19.14 -4.54
CA ASP A 65 10.78 18.43 -5.80
C ASP A 65 11.53 17.09 -5.74
N VAL A 66 11.12 16.11 -6.57
CA VAL A 66 11.65 14.73 -6.48
C VAL A 66 13.17 14.72 -6.60
N GLY A 67 13.73 15.37 -7.63
CA GLY A 67 15.18 15.43 -7.84
C GLY A 67 15.92 16.14 -6.71
N GLU A 68 15.38 17.26 -6.19
CA GLU A 68 15.95 17.98 -5.05
C GLU A 68 15.96 17.12 -3.77
N ALA A 69 14.90 16.36 -3.53
CA ALA A 69 14.82 15.45 -2.41
C ALA A 69 15.83 14.31 -2.56
N ALA A 70 15.94 13.71 -3.75
CA ALA A 70 16.90 12.65 -4.05
C ALA A 70 18.35 13.14 -3.92
N ALA A 71 18.65 14.35 -4.36
CA ALA A 71 19.97 14.97 -4.19
C ALA A 71 20.32 15.18 -2.71
N TRP A 72 19.35 15.63 -1.92
CA TRP A 72 19.52 15.96 -0.50
C TRP A 72 19.68 14.73 0.40
N GLY A 73 18.94 13.62 0.10
CA GLY A 73 18.89 12.44 0.97
C GLY A 73 20.14 11.56 0.87
N ASP A 74 20.59 11.02 2.00
CA ASP A 74 21.54 9.90 2.07
C ASP A 74 20.80 8.58 1.78
N ILE A 75 19.53 8.51 2.19
CA ILE A 75 18.58 7.43 1.88
C ILE A 75 17.46 8.01 1.02
N VAL A 76 17.21 7.41 -0.12
CA VAL A 76 16.09 7.73 -1.01
C VAL A 76 15.09 6.57 -0.97
N MET A 77 14.04 6.71 -0.16
CA MET A 77 12.96 5.72 -0.03
C MET A 77 11.86 6.05 -1.04
N THR A 78 11.70 5.18 -2.03
CA THR A 78 10.73 5.36 -3.12
C THR A 78 9.42 4.63 -2.81
N LEU A 79 8.34 5.40 -2.68
CA LEU A 79 6.98 4.95 -2.36
C LEU A 79 5.99 5.47 -3.41
N LEU A 80 6.35 5.25 -4.67
CA LEU A 80 5.58 5.59 -5.86
C LEU A 80 4.79 4.36 -6.34
N PRO A 81 3.70 4.56 -7.10
CA PRO A 81 3.07 3.46 -7.85
C PRO A 81 4.08 2.76 -8.77
N ASP A 82 4.04 1.42 -8.80
CA ASP A 82 5.03 0.60 -9.49
C ASP A 82 5.17 0.93 -10.97
N GLU A 83 4.07 1.27 -11.62
CA GLU A 83 4.03 1.62 -13.04
C GLU A 83 4.62 3.01 -13.35
N LEU A 84 4.69 3.90 -12.36
CA LEU A 84 5.27 5.24 -12.50
C LEU A 84 6.73 5.30 -12.03
N ALA A 85 7.09 4.41 -11.12
CA ALA A 85 8.38 4.44 -10.45
C ALA A 85 9.58 4.34 -11.42
N PRO A 86 9.58 3.51 -12.48
CA PRO A 86 10.72 3.41 -13.40
C PRO A 86 11.04 4.72 -14.12
N GLU A 87 10.02 5.42 -14.62
CA GLU A 87 10.21 6.68 -15.34
C GLU A 87 10.74 7.77 -14.41
N ILE A 88 10.13 7.92 -13.24
CA ILE A 88 10.54 8.91 -12.24
C ILE A 88 11.94 8.59 -11.70
N PHE A 89 12.23 7.32 -11.47
CA PHE A 89 13.56 6.87 -11.07
C PHE A 89 14.61 7.32 -12.09
N GLN A 90 14.41 7.01 -13.35
CA GLN A 90 15.38 7.31 -14.40
C GLN A 90 15.60 8.82 -14.60
N LYS A 91 14.51 9.60 -14.55
CA LYS A 91 14.56 11.05 -14.84
C LYS A 91 14.99 11.88 -13.64
N GLU A 92 14.54 11.56 -12.45
CA GLU A 92 14.63 12.44 -11.30
C GLU A 92 15.40 11.86 -10.09
N ILE A 93 15.59 10.53 -10.00
CA ILE A 93 16.26 9.91 -8.85
C ILE A 93 17.66 9.45 -9.22
N ALA A 94 17.81 8.65 -10.27
CA ALA A 94 19.08 8.03 -10.66
C ALA A 94 20.23 9.04 -10.85
N PRO A 95 20.02 10.24 -11.45
CA PRO A 95 21.09 11.24 -11.60
C PRO A 95 21.70 11.72 -10.27
N HIS A 96 21.00 11.52 -9.15
CA HIS A 96 21.42 11.96 -7.82
C HIS A 96 21.87 10.82 -6.91
N LEU A 97 21.84 9.58 -7.38
CA LEU A 97 22.35 8.41 -6.65
C LEU A 97 23.86 8.30 -6.82
N THR A 98 24.60 8.89 -5.89
CA THR A 98 26.06 8.86 -5.84
C THR A 98 26.56 7.74 -4.92
N PRO A 99 27.84 7.32 -5.03
CA PRO A 99 28.45 6.34 -4.12
C PRO A 99 28.20 6.68 -2.65
N GLY A 100 27.86 5.66 -1.86
CA GLY A 100 27.56 5.79 -0.43
C GLY A 100 26.10 6.11 -0.09
N LYS A 101 25.25 6.41 -1.08
CA LYS A 101 23.81 6.56 -0.87
C LYS A 101 23.10 5.20 -0.83
N HIS A 102 21.89 5.23 -0.26
CA HIS A 102 20.98 4.10 -0.22
C HIS A 102 19.74 4.39 -1.06
N PHE A 103 19.39 3.50 -1.97
CA PHE A 103 18.11 3.45 -2.65
C PHE A 103 17.24 2.39 -1.97
N ALA A 104 16.06 2.77 -1.55
CA ALA A 104 15.17 1.90 -0.80
C ALA A 104 13.74 1.91 -1.38
N VAL A 105 13.04 0.80 -1.20
CA VAL A 105 11.66 0.61 -1.64
C VAL A 105 10.86 -0.10 -0.53
N ALA A 106 9.52 -0.04 -0.61
CA ALA A 106 8.66 -0.80 0.31
C ALA A 106 8.07 -2.07 -0.34
N HIS A 107 8.20 -2.23 -1.64
CA HIS A 107 7.84 -3.42 -2.42
C HIS A 107 8.88 -3.65 -3.50
N GLY A 108 9.20 -4.91 -3.78
CA GLY A 108 10.33 -5.25 -4.63
C GLY A 108 10.09 -5.20 -6.13
N PHE A 109 8.88 -4.90 -6.62
CA PHE A 109 8.46 -4.98 -8.03
C PHE A 109 9.49 -4.37 -9.00
N GLY A 110 9.83 -3.10 -8.83
CA GLY A 110 10.73 -2.38 -9.73
C GLY A 110 12.12 -3.01 -9.82
N VAL A 111 12.68 -3.42 -8.69
CA VAL A 111 14.04 -4.00 -8.61
C VAL A 111 14.04 -5.47 -9.06
N HIS A 112 13.11 -6.27 -8.56
CA HIS A 112 13.03 -7.71 -8.86
C HIS A 112 12.81 -7.98 -10.36
N PHE A 113 11.87 -7.27 -10.99
CA PHE A 113 11.59 -7.39 -12.42
C PHE A 113 12.48 -6.51 -13.30
N LYS A 114 13.57 -5.94 -12.74
CA LYS A 114 14.57 -5.14 -13.47
C LYS A 114 13.97 -3.94 -14.24
N LYS A 115 12.89 -3.39 -13.73
CA LYS A 115 12.32 -2.13 -14.22
C LYS A 115 13.07 -0.92 -13.66
N ILE A 116 13.73 -1.11 -12.51
CA ILE A 116 14.63 -0.18 -11.87
C ILE A 116 15.97 -0.88 -11.64
N VAL A 117 17.04 -0.28 -12.13
CA VAL A 117 18.43 -0.75 -11.93
C VAL A 117 19.23 0.39 -11.32
N ALA A 118 19.56 0.28 -10.05
CA ALA A 118 20.37 1.28 -9.37
C ALA A 118 21.86 1.12 -9.73
N PRO A 119 22.67 2.19 -9.68
CA PRO A 119 24.13 2.10 -9.86
C PRO A 119 24.76 1.10 -8.87
N PRO A 120 25.81 0.37 -9.27
CA PRO A 120 26.40 -0.68 -8.43
C PRO A 120 27.04 -0.15 -7.15
N GLU A 121 27.38 1.14 -7.10
CA GLU A 121 27.97 1.81 -5.94
C GLU A 121 26.93 2.26 -4.91
N VAL A 122 25.65 2.06 -5.19
CA VAL A 122 24.51 2.44 -4.33
C VAL A 122 24.01 1.23 -3.58
N SER A 123 23.80 1.37 -2.28
CA SER A 123 23.15 0.35 -1.47
C SER A 123 21.68 0.22 -1.84
N VAL A 124 21.18 -1.01 -2.04
CA VAL A 124 19.77 -1.25 -2.37
C VAL A 124 19.14 -2.21 -1.39
N TRP A 125 18.07 -1.79 -0.76
CA TRP A 125 17.31 -2.61 0.18
C TRP A 125 15.82 -2.27 0.17
N LEU A 126 15.03 -3.16 0.74
CA LEU A 126 13.58 -3.04 0.86
C LEU A 126 13.18 -3.16 2.33
N VAL A 127 12.21 -2.33 2.75
CA VAL A 127 11.47 -2.49 4.01
C VAL A 127 9.98 -2.50 3.67
N ALA A 128 9.35 -3.66 3.80
CA ALA A 128 7.95 -3.90 3.46
C ALA A 128 7.10 -4.10 4.72
N PRO A 129 6.35 -3.09 5.19
CA PRO A 129 5.34 -3.27 6.23
C PRO A 129 4.22 -4.19 5.73
N LYS A 130 3.87 -5.23 6.50
CA LYS A 130 2.78 -6.16 6.15
C LYS A 130 1.42 -5.64 6.65
N ALA A 131 1.11 -4.41 6.23
CA ALA A 131 -0.18 -3.74 6.45
C ALA A 131 -0.32 -2.52 5.53
N PRO A 132 -1.56 -2.10 5.22
CA PRO A 132 -1.80 -0.82 4.55
C PRO A 132 -1.20 0.35 5.33
N GLY A 133 -0.72 1.39 4.62
CA GLY A 133 0.01 2.51 5.24
C GLY A 133 -0.77 3.24 6.34
N HIS A 134 -2.09 3.40 6.21
CA HIS A 134 -2.91 4.00 7.27
C HIS A 134 -2.91 3.13 8.56
N THR A 135 -2.80 1.81 8.44
CA THR A 135 -2.65 0.91 9.59
C THR A 135 -1.24 1.03 10.19
N VAL A 136 -0.19 1.09 9.35
CA VAL A 136 1.18 1.34 9.80
C VAL A 136 1.23 2.62 10.66
N ARG A 137 0.61 3.71 10.19
CA ARG A 137 0.56 4.97 10.93
C ARG A 137 -0.25 4.88 12.21
N ARG A 138 -1.44 4.29 12.15
CA ARG A 138 -2.33 4.15 13.31
C ARG A 138 -1.70 3.33 14.43
N GLU A 139 -1.10 2.19 14.10
CA GLU A 139 -0.47 1.33 15.11
C GLU A 139 0.78 2.00 15.71
N TYR A 140 1.57 2.70 14.89
CA TYR A 140 2.69 3.49 15.38
C TYR A 140 2.26 4.57 16.39
N ALA A 141 1.22 5.34 16.06
CA ALA A 141 0.70 6.40 16.93
C ALA A 141 0.13 5.85 18.26
N ARG A 142 -0.28 4.59 18.29
CA ARG A 142 -0.73 3.87 19.49
C ARG A 142 0.41 3.24 20.30
N GLY A 143 1.68 3.49 19.94
CA GLY A 143 2.83 2.85 20.58
C GLY A 143 3.05 1.39 20.16
N ARG A 144 2.30 0.88 19.20
CA ARG A 144 2.42 -0.47 18.62
C ARG A 144 3.15 -0.41 17.27
N GLY A 145 3.18 -1.51 16.54
CA GLY A 145 3.76 -1.62 15.21
C GLY A 145 3.04 -2.66 14.37
N VAL A 146 3.51 -2.82 13.14
CA VAL A 146 3.12 -3.93 12.27
C VAL A 146 4.37 -4.74 11.91
N PRO A 147 4.27 -6.06 11.68
CA PRO A 147 5.39 -6.86 11.20
C PRO A 147 5.94 -6.29 9.89
N MET A 148 7.25 -6.35 9.72
CA MET A 148 7.91 -5.84 8.51
C MET A 148 8.91 -6.86 7.97
N LEU A 149 9.10 -6.84 6.65
CA LEU A 149 10.15 -7.60 5.99
C LEU A 149 11.29 -6.68 5.60
N LEU A 150 12.53 -7.17 5.77
CA LEU A 150 13.74 -6.54 5.27
C LEU A 150 14.39 -7.46 4.24
N ALA A 151 14.71 -6.92 3.07
CA ALA A 151 15.57 -7.60 2.10
C ALA A 151 16.67 -6.66 1.61
N VAL A 152 17.86 -7.22 1.40
CA VAL A 152 19.04 -6.48 0.91
C VAL A 152 19.42 -7.03 -0.46
N HIS A 153 19.61 -6.12 -1.45
CA HIS A 153 19.98 -6.46 -2.83
C HIS A 153 21.42 -6.08 -3.17
N GLN A 154 21.85 -4.84 -2.82
CA GLN A 154 23.20 -4.34 -3.06
C GLN A 154 23.81 -3.82 -1.76
N VAL A 155 25.12 -4.11 -1.53
CA VAL A 155 25.82 -3.85 -0.24
C VAL A 155 27.19 -3.21 -0.46
N PRO A 156 27.34 -2.20 -1.33
CA PRO A 156 28.67 -1.63 -1.59
C PRO A 156 29.30 -0.94 -0.37
N THR A 157 28.46 -0.40 0.54
CA THR A 157 28.91 0.29 1.77
C THR A 157 29.11 -0.64 2.96
N GLY A 158 28.62 -1.89 2.88
CA GLY A 158 28.68 -2.85 3.98
C GLY A 158 27.64 -2.65 5.10
N ASP A 159 26.92 -1.52 5.13
CA ASP A 159 25.99 -1.17 6.21
C ASP A 159 24.49 -1.28 5.83
N SER A 160 24.17 -1.72 4.61
CA SER A 160 22.81 -1.76 4.08
C SER A 160 21.80 -2.47 5.00
N ARG A 161 22.23 -3.58 5.60
CA ARG A 161 21.41 -4.36 6.54
C ARG A 161 21.10 -3.59 7.82
N GLN A 162 22.11 -2.99 8.43
CA GLN A 162 21.98 -2.22 9.67
C GLN A 162 21.12 -0.98 9.47
N VAL A 163 21.32 -0.27 8.35
CA VAL A 163 20.51 0.88 7.96
C VAL A 163 19.05 0.48 7.69
N GLY A 164 18.82 -0.64 6.98
CA GLY A 164 17.48 -1.16 6.72
C GLY A 164 16.74 -1.57 7.99
N LEU A 165 17.39 -2.28 8.91
CA LEU A 165 16.84 -2.63 10.23
C LEU A 165 16.49 -1.37 11.04
N ALA A 166 17.42 -0.40 11.09
CA ALA A 166 17.21 0.85 11.81
C ALA A 166 16.04 1.68 11.20
N TYR A 167 15.93 1.68 9.88
CA TYR A 167 14.80 2.31 9.19
C TYR A 167 13.47 1.63 9.54
N ALA A 168 13.40 0.30 9.47
CA ALA A 168 12.20 -0.46 9.81
C ALA A 168 11.79 -0.25 11.28
N ALA A 169 12.74 -0.22 12.21
CA ALA A 169 12.49 0.09 13.61
C ALA A 169 11.96 1.53 13.77
N ALA A 170 12.55 2.51 13.08
CA ALA A 170 12.13 3.91 13.16
C ALA A 170 10.69 4.15 12.64
N ILE A 171 10.18 3.30 11.75
CA ILE A 171 8.77 3.36 11.33
C ILE A 171 7.85 2.44 12.16
N GLY A 172 8.37 1.78 13.20
CA GLY A 172 7.61 1.02 14.20
C GLY A 172 7.68 -0.50 14.06
N GLY A 173 8.42 -1.04 13.09
CA GLY A 173 8.54 -2.48 12.86
C GLY A 173 9.17 -3.25 14.00
N GLY A 174 10.14 -2.65 14.71
CA GLY A 174 10.79 -3.29 15.84
C GLY A 174 9.89 -3.58 17.04
N ARG A 175 8.71 -2.97 17.09
CA ARG A 175 7.68 -3.24 18.12
C ARG A 175 6.86 -4.50 17.84
N ALA A 176 6.83 -4.96 16.57
CA ALA A 176 6.04 -6.11 16.14
C ALA A 176 6.89 -7.26 15.61
N GLY A 177 8.14 -6.97 15.22
CA GLY A 177 9.10 -7.91 14.67
C GLY A 177 9.42 -7.61 13.20
N ILE A 178 10.72 -7.63 12.88
CA ILE A 178 11.26 -7.48 11.53
C ILE A 178 11.88 -8.81 11.13
N LEU A 179 11.48 -9.34 10.00
CA LEU A 179 11.98 -10.60 9.44
C LEU A 179 12.83 -10.33 8.20
N GLU A 180 13.96 -11.03 8.09
CA GLU A 180 14.78 -10.96 6.89
C GLU A 180 14.28 -11.92 5.81
N THR A 181 14.28 -11.45 4.57
CA THR A 181 13.87 -12.19 3.38
C THR A 181 14.73 -11.79 2.17
N THR A 182 14.30 -12.12 0.98
CA THR A 182 14.89 -11.69 -0.29
C THR A 182 13.92 -10.84 -1.11
N PHE A 183 14.44 -10.00 -2.01
CA PHE A 183 13.59 -9.27 -2.96
C PHE A 183 12.67 -10.21 -3.74
N LYS A 184 13.20 -11.36 -4.16
CA LYS A 184 12.42 -12.37 -4.87
C LYS A 184 11.26 -12.88 -4.03
N GLU A 185 11.54 -13.34 -2.81
CA GLU A 185 10.54 -13.94 -1.94
C GLU A 185 9.47 -12.92 -1.56
N GLU A 186 9.86 -11.70 -1.14
CA GLU A 186 8.92 -10.64 -0.80
C GLU A 186 8.02 -10.30 -1.99
N THR A 187 8.61 -10.02 -3.17
CA THR A 187 7.84 -9.58 -4.34
C THR A 187 6.89 -10.66 -4.87
N GLU A 188 7.38 -11.90 -5.01
CA GLU A 188 6.58 -12.98 -5.56
C GLU A 188 5.43 -13.38 -4.63
N THR A 189 5.69 -13.42 -3.30
CA THR A 189 4.65 -13.80 -2.33
C THR A 189 3.64 -12.69 -2.07
N ASP A 190 4.05 -11.43 -2.09
CA ASP A 190 3.18 -10.28 -1.92
C ASP A 190 2.20 -10.18 -3.10
N LEU A 191 2.70 -10.20 -4.34
CA LEU A 191 1.86 -10.21 -5.55
C LEU A 191 0.91 -11.41 -5.58
N PHE A 192 1.39 -12.59 -5.22
CA PHE A 192 0.53 -13.77 -5.15
C PHE A 192 -0.55 -13.62 -4.08
N GLY A 193 -0.19 -13.14 -2.90
CA GLY A 193 -1.12 -12.90 -1.80
C GLY A 193 -2.23 -11.93 -2.19
N GLU A 194 -1.88 -10.82 -2.84
CA GLU A 194 -2.85 -9.83 -3.31
C GLU A 194 -3.80 -10.37 -4.38
N GLN A 195 -3.28 -11.13 -5.34
CA GLN A 195 -4.06 -11.65 -6.46
C GLN A 195 -4.95 -12.83 -6.05
N ALA A 196 -4.37 -13.81 -5.36
CA ALA A 196 -5.05 -15.08 -5.11
C ALA A 196 -5.91 -15.07 -3.84
N VAL A 197 -5.58 -14.25 -2.84
CA VAL A 197 -6.21 -14.33 -1.50
C VAL A 197 -6.73 -12.98 -1.02
N LEU A 198 -5.83 -12.00 -0.75
CA LEU A 198 -6.15 -10.81 0.04
C LEU A 198 -7.08 -9.82 -0.66
N CYS A 199 -6.94 -9.66 -1.98
CA CYS A 199 -7.75 -8.76 -2.77
C CYS A 199 -8.54 -9.53 -3.83
N GLY A 200 -7.89 -10.09 -4.87
CA GLY A 200 -8.56 -10.69 -6.01
C GLY A 200 -9.45 -11.88 -5.64
N GLY A 201 -8.88 -12.89 -4.97
CA GLY A 201 -9.63 -14.08 -4.55
C GLY A 201 -10.78 -13.75 -3.59
N LEU A 202 -10.51 -12.93 -2.57
CA LEU A 202 -11.51 -12.54 -1.57
C LEU A 202 -12.67 -11.74 -2.17
N THR A 203 -12.40 -10.72 -2.97
CA THR A 203 -13.45 -9.91 -3.57
C THR A 203 -14.31 -10.70 -4.56
N SER A 204 -13.69 -11.61 -5.33
CA SER A 204 -14.42 -12.52 -6.23
C SER A 204 -15.31 -13.50 -5.46
N LEU A 205 -14.82 -14.05 -4.34
CA LEU A 205 -15.63 -14.92 -3.47
C LEU A 205 -16.84 -14.19 -2.89
N ILE A 206 -16.62 -12.99 -2.37
CA ILE A 206 -17.67 -12.12 -1.81
C ILE A 206 -18.74 -11.85 -2.87
N THR A 207 -18.31 -11.40 -4.06
CA THR A 207 -19.23 -11.05 -5.15
C THR A 207 -20.07 -12.25 -5.59
N ALA A 208 -19.43 -13.40 -5.82
CA ALA A 208 -20.12 -14.63 -6.22
C ALA A 208 -21.11 -15.12 -5.15
N GLY A 209 -20.75 -15.01 -3.85
CA GLY A 209 -21.66 -15.36 -2.76
C GLY A 209 -22.89 -14.45 -2.70
N TYR A 210 -22.66 -13.13 -2.80
CA TYR A 210 -23.72 -12.13 -2.84
C TYR A 210 -24.67 -12.36 -4.02
N GLU A 211 -24.16 -12.49 -5.24
CA GLU A 211 -24.94 -12.72 -6.45
C GLU A 211 -25.76 -14.01 -6.35
N THR A 212 -25.17 -15.09 -5.86
CA THR A 212 -25.85 -16.40 -5.67
C THR A 212 -27.09 -16.27 -4.78
N LEU A 213 -27.01 -15.48 -3.69
CA LEU A 213 -28.16 -15.28 -2.80
C LEU A 213 -29.22 -14.39 -3.45
N VAL A 214 -28.83 -13.30 -4.10
CA VAL A 214 -29.74 -12.39 -4.77
C VAL A 214 -30.46 -13.07 -5.92
N ASP A 215 -29.77 -13.84 -6.74
CA ASP A 215 -30.34 -14.61 -7.86
C ASP A 215 -31.32 -15.69 -7.36
N ALA A 216 -31.13 -16.21 -6.16
CA ALA A 216 -32.07 -17.12 -5.52
C ALA A 216 -33.29 -16.42 -4.89
N GLY A 217 -33.38 -15.09 -5.00
CA GLY A 217 -34.52 -14.29 -4.54
C GLY A 217 -34.42 -13.78 -3.10
N TYR A 218 -33.25 -13.90 -2.45
CA TYR A 218 -33.04 -13.31 -1.12
C TYR A 218 -32.85 -11.80 -1.22
N ALA A 219 -33.24 -11.08 -0.16
CA ALA A 219 -33.07 -9.64 -0.09
C ALA A 219 -31.58 -9.26 -0.18
N PRO A 220 -31.21 -8.28 -1.03
CA PRO A 220 -29.82 -7.85 -1.19
C PRO A 220 -29.14 -7.40 0.11
N GLU A 221 -29.92 -6.88 1.07
CA GLU A 221 -29.44 -6.50 2.40
C GLU A 221 -28.96 -7.72 3.19
N MET A 222 -29.73 -8.82 3.13
CA MET A 222 -29.34 -10.07 3.81
C MET A 222 -28.09 -10.66 3.16
N ALA A 223 -28.05 -10.72 1.83
CA ALA A 223 -26.86 -11.16 1.10
C ALA A 223 -25.62 -10.33 1.45
N TYR A 224 -25.79 -9.02 1.64
CA TYR A 224 -24.69 -8.14 2.05
C TYR A 224 -24.21 -8.40 3.49
N PHE A 225 -25.12 -8.58 4.44
CA PHE A 225 -24.74 -8.88 5.82
C PHE A 225 -23.97 -10.20 5.90
N GLU A 226 -24.45 -11.26 5.27
CA GLU A 226 -23.86 -12.59 5.31
C GLU A 226 -22.53 -12.69 4.55
N CYS A 227 -22.45 -12.08 3.34
CA CYS A 227 -21.27 -12.27 2.49
C CYS A 227 -20.21 -11.16 2.64
N VAL A 228 -20.56 -10.00 3.22
CA VAL A 228 -19.65 -8.85 3.27
C VAL A 228 -19.40 -8.37 4.70
N HIS A 229 -20.48 -7.98 5.41
CA HIS A 229 -20.34 -7.34 6.71
C HIS A 229 -19.75 -8.29 7.76
N GLU A 230 -20.30 -9.47 7.88
CA GLU A 230 -19.90 -10.45 8.91
C GLU A 230 -18.51 -11.04 8.64
N LEU A 231 -18.09 -11.07 7.36
CA LEU A 231 -16.77 -11.58 6.99
C LEU A 231 -15.63 -10.93 7.79
N LYS A 232 -15.71 -9.61 8.06
CA LYS A 232 -14.71 -8.94 8.88
C LYS A 232 -14.58 -9.56 10.26
N LEU A 233 -15.71 -9.90 10.89
CA LEU A 233 -15.72 -10.46 12.24
C LEU A 233 -15.10 -11.87 12.26
N ILE A 234 -15.34 -12.66 11.24
CA ILE A 234 -14.72 -13.98 11.05
C ILE A 234 -13.22 -13.84 10.80
N ILE A 235 -12.79 -12.87 9.97
CA ILE A 235 -11.38 -12.59 9.72
C ILE A 235 -10.67 -12.11 10.99
N ASP A 236 -11.33 -11.32 11.84
CA ASP A 236 -10.77 -10.90 13.13
C ASP A 236 -10.46 -12.13 14.01
N LEU A 237 -11.37 -13.12 14.11
CA LEU A 237 -11.13 -14.36 14.85
C LEU A 237 -9.94 -15.16 14.31
N ILE A 238 -9.80 -15.25 12.98
CA ILE A 238 -8.65 -15.89 12.33
C ILE A 238 -7.37 -15.12 12.62
N TYR A 239 -7.41 -13.79 12.57
CA TYR A 239 -6.27 -12.92 12.84
C TYR A 239 -5.78 -13.04 14.28
N GLU A 240 -6.69 -13.12 15.24
CA GLU A 240 -6.39 -13.17 16.67
C GLU A 240 -5.87 -14.52 17.13
N GLY A 241 -6.42 -15.63 16.60
CA GLY A 241 -6.12 -16.96 17.12
C GLY A 241 -5.99 -18.07 16.08
N GLY A 242 -5.96 -17.73 14.79
CA GLY A 242 -5.86 -18.72 13.72
C GLY A 242 -7.20 -19.35 13.32
N ILE A 243 -7.18 -20.22 12.31
CA ILE A 243 -8.37 -20.89 11.79
C ILE A 243 -9.02 -21.81 12.86
N GLU A 244 -8.22 -22.43 13.70
CA GLU A 244 -8.70 -23.27 14.81
C GLU A 244 -9.54 -22.45 15.80
N ASN A 245 -9.07 -21.26 16.20
CA ASN A 245 -9.79 -20.37 17.09
C ASN A 245 -11.09 -19.84 16.46
N MET A 246 -11.08 -19.54 15.18
CA MET A 246 -12.30 -19.16 14.46
C MET A 246 -13.33 -20.30 14.52
N ARG A 247 -12.93 -21.54 14.19
CA ARG A 247 -13.81 -22.72 14.26
C ARG A 247 -14.36 -22.96 15.66
N PHE A 248 -13.52 -22.86 16.69
CA PHE A 248 -13.96 -22.95 18.09
C PHE A 248 -15.00 -21.88 18.47
N SER A 249 -14.92 -20.71 17.86
CA SER A 249 -15.76 -19.55 18.20
C SER A 249 -17.10 -19.51 17.47
N VAL A 250 -17.30 -20.34 16.45
CA VAL A 250 -18.58 -20.43 15.71
C VAL A 250 -19.39 -21.65 16.15
N SER A 251 -20.62 -21.77 15.65
CA SER A 251 -21.48 -22.94 15.96
C SER A 251 -20.95 -24.21 15.29
N ASN A 252 -21.24 -25.37 15.88
CA ASN A 252 -20.92 -26.68 15.27
C ASN A 252 -21.50 -26.82 13.86
N THR A 253 -22.66 -26.20 13.59
CA THR A 253 -23.29 -26.18 12.27
C THR A 253 -22.45 -25.38 11.26
N ALA A 254 -21.92 -24.24 11.66
CA ALA A 254 -21.03 -23.43 10.82
C ALA A 254 -19.70 -24.13 10.58
N GLU A 255 -19.08 -24.70 11.62
CA GLU A 255 -17.84 -25.49 11.51
C GLU A 255 -18.02 -26.70 10.59
N TYR A 256 -19.12 -27.47 10.74
CA TYR A 256 -19.41 -28.59 9.85
C TYR A 256 -19.58 -28.13 8.39
N GLY A 257 -20.23 -26.99 8.19
CA GLY A 257 -20.38 -26.35 6.88
C GLY A 257 -19.02 -25.96 6.28
N ASP A 258 -18.16 -25.30 7.05
CA ASP A 258 -16.78 -24.94 6.64
C ASP A 258 -16.00 -26.18 6.19
N LEU A 259 -15.89 -27.18 7.05
CA LEU A 259 -15.11 -28.38 6.80
C LEU A 259 -15.60 -29.20 5.60
N THR A 260 -16.91 -29.24 5.35
CA THR A 260 -17.50 -30.11 4.33
C THR A 260 -17.86 -29.39 3.03
N ARG A 261 -18.08 -28.07 3.03
CA ARG A 261 -18.52 -27.27 1.86
C ARG A 261 -17.41 -26.37 1.33
N GLY A 262 -16.49 -25.90 2.18
CA GLY A 262 -15.32 -25.12 1.75
C GLY A 262 -14.54 -25.75 0.60
N PRO A 263 -14.22 -27.07 0.64
CA PRO A 263 -13.53 -27.75 -0.47
C PRO A 263 -14.32 -27.83 -1.79
N ARG A 264 -15.63 -27.56 -1.76
CA ARG A 264 -16.46 -27.48 -2.98
C ARG A 264 -16.36 -26.12 -3.66
N VAL A 265 -15.97 -25.09 -2.92
CA VAL A 265 -15.73 -23.72 -3.44
C VAL A 265 -14.29 -23.61 -3.93
N ILE A 266 -13.32 -23.97 -3.10
CA ILE A 266 -11.91 -24.00 -3.48
C ILE A 266 -11.54 -25.42 -3.92
N THR A 267 -11.80 -25.68 -5.20
CA THR A 267 -11.61 -26.97 -5.85
C THR A 267 -10.19 -27.14 -6.38
N GLU A 268 -9.88 -28.31 -6.98
CA GLU A 268 -8.62 -28.53 -7.71
C GLU A 268 -8.45 -27.55 -8.89
N HIS A 269 -9.56 -27.11 -9.52
CA HIS A 269 -9.51 -26.08 -10.56
C HIS A 269 -9.01 -24.73 -9.98
N SER A 270 -9.54 -24.31 -8.82
CA SER A 270 -9.09 -23.10 -8.13
C SER A 270 -7.60 -23.20 -7.74
N ARG A 271 -7.17 -24.36 -7.24
CA ARG A 271 -5.76 -24.61 -6.90
C ARG A 271 -4.85 -24.59 -8.12
N LYS A 272 -5.32 -25.09 -9.26
CA LYS A 272 -4.59 -25.01 -10.53
C LYS A 272 -4.42 -23.56 -10.98
N ALA A 273 -5.49 -22.77 -10.95
CA ALA A 273 -5.44 -21.35 -11.27
C ALA A 273 -4.44 -20.58 -10.38
N MET A 274 -4.41 -20.85 -9.07
CA MET A 274 -3.42 -20.25 -8.17
C MET A 274 -1.98 -20.59 -8.56
N LYS A 275 -1.72 -21.85 -8.99
CA LYS A 275 -0.38 -22.27 -9.46
C LYS A 275 0.01 -21.55 -10.76
N GLU A 276 -0.95 -21.34 -11.66
CA GLU A 276 -0.76 -20.60 -12.92
C GLU A 276 -0.45 -19.13 -12.64
N MET A 277 -1.22 -18.45 -11.78
CA MET A 277 -0.94 -17.08 -11.32
C MET A 277 0.47 -16.94 -10.72
N LEU A 278 0.88 -17.89 -9.88
CA LEU A 278 2.24 -17.87 -9.31
C LEU A 278 3.31 -18.05 -10.40
N ALA A 279 3.06 -18.88 -11.41
CA ALA A 279 3.98 -19.05 -12.52
C ALA A 279 4.09 -17.78 -13.37
N GLU A 280 2.99 -17.08 -13.63
CA GLU A 280 2.96 -15.79 -14.33
C GLU A 280 3.72 -14.69 -13.56
N ILE A 281 3.58 -14.64 -12.24
CA ILE A 281 4.35 -13.74 -11.38
C ILE A 281 5.84 -14.06 -11.48
N ARG A 282 6.22 -15.30 -11.26
CA ARG A 282 7.64 -15.74 -11.24
C ARG A 282 8.34 -15.57 -12.60
N SER A 283 7.63 -15.72 -13.69
CA SER A 283 8.16 -15.47 -15.04
C SER A 283 8.26 -13.99 -15.40
N GLY A 284 7.62 -13.10 -14.62
CA GLY A 284 7.48 -11.68 -14.94
C GLY A 284 6.39 -11.37 -15.96
N ALA A 285 5.59 -12.35 -16.36
CA ALA A 285 4.49 -12.16 -17.33
C ALA A 285 3.48 -11.12 -16.80
N PHE A 286 3.03 -11.26 -15.55
CA PHE A 286 2.14 -10.28 -14.92
C PHE A 286 2.77 -8.87 -14.85
N ALA A 287 4.04 -8.76 -14.48
CA ALA A 287 4.72 -7.46 -14.43
C ALA A 287 4.79 -6.79 -15.79
N ASN A 288 5.02 -7.57 -16.85
CA ASN A 288 5.03 -7.06 -18.23
C ASN A 288 3.62 -6.66 -18.71
N GLU A 289 2.60 -7.46 -18.37
CA GLU A 289 1.18 -7.13 -18.66
C GLU A 289 0.80 -5.79 -18.02
N TRP A 290 1.10 -5.59 -16.73
CA TRP A 290 0.80 -4.37 -16.01
C TRP A 290 1.49 -3.14 -16.61
N MET A 291 2.78 -3.27 -16.93
CA MET A 291 3.53 -2.18 -17.57
C MET A 291 2.99 -1.84 -18.97
N ALA A 292 2.57 -2.83 -19.74
CA ALA A 292 1.96 -2.64 -21.06
C ALA A 292 0.57 -1.97 -20.93
N GLU A 293 -0.23 -2.40 -19.98
CA GLU A 293 -1.54 -1.79 -19.67
C GLU A 293 -1.39 -0.31 -19.27
N HIS A 294 -0.36 0.00 -18.46
CA HIS A 294 -0.03 1.38 -18.11
C HIS A 294 0.36 2.19 -19.34
N ALA A 295 1.25 1.68 -20.18
CA ALA A 295 1.70 2.36 -21.38
C ALA A 295 0.55 2.64 -22.38
N ALA A 296 -0.47 1.77 -22.42
CA ALA A 296 -1.68 1.94 -23.21
C ALA A 296 -2.70 2.93 -22.58
N GLY A 297 -2.42 3.52 -21.40
CA GLY A 297 -3.31 4.44 -20.70
C GLY A 297 -4.33 3.77 -19.79
N LYS A 298 -4.13 2.51 -19.43
CA LYS A 298 -4.93 1.70 -18.49
C LYS A 298 -6.39 1.46 -18.94
N PRO A 299 -6.67 1.08 -20.20
CA PRO A 299 -8.04 0.92 -20.69
C PRO A 299 -8.80 -0.21 -19.98
N LYS A 300 -8.19 -1.39 -19.85
CA LYS A 300 -8.76 -2.57 -19.19
C LYS A 300 -8.94 -2.30 -17.68
N PHE A 301 -7.92 -1.76 -17.03
CA PHE A 301 -7.97 -1.43 -15.61
C PHE A 301 -9.12 -0.47 -15.28
N LYS A 302 -9.25 0.64 -16.04
CA LYS A 302 -10.32 1.63 -15.83
C LYS A 302 -11.72 1.05 -16.09
N ALA A 303 -11.85 0.17 -17.08
CA ALA A 303 -13.13 -0.49 -17.37
C ALA A 303 -13.54 -1.43 -16.23
N LEU A 304 -12.62 -2.22 -15.71
CA LEU A 304 -12.87 -3.13 -14.58
C LEU A 304 -13.13 -2.35 -13.28
N GLU A 305 -12.38 -1.29 -13.02
CA GLU A 305 -12.59 -0.40 -11.86
C GLU A 305 -13.99 0.21 -11.89
N LYS A 306 -14.42 0.70 -13.06
CA LYS A 306 -15.77 1.24 -13.26
C LYS A 306 -16.84 0.18 -13.04
N ALA A 307 -16.72 -1.00 -13.65
CA ALA A 307 -17.68 -2.09 -13.49
C ALA A 307 -17.81 -2.52 -12.01
N GLY A 308 -16.70 -2.63 -11.28
CA GLY A 308 -16.72 -2.93 -9.86
C GLY A 308 -17.40 -1.85 -9.02
N ALA A 309 -17.17 -0.58 -9.32
CA ALA A 309 -17.79 0.54 -8.60
C ALA A 309 -19.31 0.67 -8.86
N GLU A 310 -19.77 0.23 -10.01
CA GLU A 310 -21.18 0.23 -10.43
C GLU A 310 -21.92 -1.05 -10.03
N HIS A 311 -21.26 -2.02 -9.39
CA HIS A 311 -21.88 -3.27 -8.98
C HIS A 311 -22.98 -3.02 -7.92
N PRO A 312 -24.16 -3.69 -7.97
CA PRO A 312 -25.27 -3.51 -7.03
C PRO A 312 -24.87 -3.70 -5.56
N LEU A 313 -23.92 -4.60 -5.27
CA LEU A 313 -23.35 -4.80 -3.93
C LEU A 313 -22.81 -3.49 -3.32
N GLU A 314 -22.18 -2.63 -4.12
CA GLU A 314 -21.62 -1.36 -3.64
C GLU A 314 -22.70 -0.35 -3.25
N GLU A 315 -23.81 -0.31 -3.98
CA GLU A 315 -24.97 0.54 -3.65
C GLU A 315 -25.59 0.10 -2.33
N VAL A 316 -25.92 -1.20 -2.21
CA VAL A 316 -26.47 -1.79 -0.98
C VAL A 316 -25.52 -1.57 0.19
N GLY A 317 -24.24 -1.83 0.00
CA GLY A 317 -23.22 -1.63 1.01
C GLY A 317 -23.09 -0.18 1.47
N ARG A 318 -23.17 0.78 0.57
CA ARG A 318 -23.14 2.22 0.91
C ARG A 318 -24.33 2.60 1.79
N ARG A 319 -25.52 2.11 1.47
CA ARG A 319 -26.75 2.34 2.25
C ARG A 319 -26.63 1.74 3.64
N LEU A 320 -26.22 0.47 3.75
CA LEU A 320 -26.13 -0.23 5.03
C LEU A 320 -25.00 0.32 5.92
N ARG A 321 -23.85 0.64 5.38
CA ARG A 321 -22.78 1.34 6.13
C ARG A 321 -23.24 2.69 6.65
N GLY A 322 -24.15 3.36 5.92
CA GLY A 322 -24.78 4.61 6.37
C GLY A 322 -25.63 4.49 7.62
N LEU A 323 -26.14 3.29 7.94
CA LEU A 323 -26.92 3.01 9.15
C LEU A 323 -26.06 2.83 10.40
N MET A 324 -24.73 2.70 10.26
CA MET A 324 -23.79 2.44 11.36
C MET A 324 -23.03 3.73 11.70
N PRO A 325 -23.36 4.44 12.81
CA PRO A 325 -22.80 5.75 13.13
C PRO A 325 -21.27 5.76 13.22
N TRP A 326 -20.68 4.72 13.83
CA TRP A 326 -19.23 4.59 13.99
C TRP A 326 -18.48 4.44 12.65
N MET A 327 -19.08 3.83 11.62
CA MET A 327 -18.50 3.76 10.27
C MET A 327 -18.55 5.11 9.55
N ASN A 328 -19.53 5.96 9.91
CA ASN A 328 -19.68 7.29 9.33
C ASN A 328 -18.63 8.26 9.86
N GLU A 329 -18.21 8.16 11.12
CA GLU A 329 -17.16 9.00 11.69
C GLU A 329 -15.82 8.81 10.96
N GLU A 330 -15.38 7.57 10.77
CA GLU A 330 -14.17 7.26 10.00
C GLU A 330 -14.27 7.71 8.54
N ARG A 331 -15.45 7.58 7.95
CA ARG A 331 -15.71 8.01 6.58
C ARG A 331 -15.71 9.53 6.44
N MET A 332 -16.32 10.26 7.37
CA MET A 332 -16.34 11.72 7.37
C MET A 332 -14.93 12.30 7.51
N VAL A 333 -14.07 11.68 8.32
CA VAL A 333 -12.65 12.05 8.40
C VAL A 333 -11.98 11.85 7.04
N LYS A 334 -12.16 10.69 6.41
CA LYS A 334 -11.58 10.39 5.08
C LYS A 334 -12.16 11.28 3.96
N GLU A 335 -13.44 11.60 4.01
CA GLU A 335 -14.09 12.50 3.04
C GLU A 335 -13.66 13.95 3.22
N ARG A 336 -13.47 14.43 4.45
CA ARG A 336 -12.85 15.74 4.74
C ARG A 336 -11.41 15.79 4.22
N GLU A 337 -10.63 14.75 4.43
CA GLU A 337 -9.28 14.65 3.89
C GLU A 337 -9.27 14.65 2.35
N LYS A 338 -10.21 13.95 1.70
CA LYS A 338 -10.38 13.95 0.24
C LYS A 338 -10.90 15.29 -0.29
N ALA A 339 -11.84 15.93 0.39
CA ALA A 339 -12.39 17.24 0.01
C ALA A 339 -11.34 18.34 0.13
N ASN A 340 -10.56 18.34 1.21
CA ASN A 340 -9.42 19.24 1.39
C ASN A 340 -8.34 19.03 0.33
N ALA A 341 -8.16 17.78 -0.14
CA ALA A 341 -7.25 17.47 -1.25
C ALA A 341 -7.77 17.97 -2.62
N ARG A 342 -9.10 18.06 -2.80
CA ARG A 342 -9.73 18.56 -4.05
C ARG A 342 -9.93 20.07 -4.04
N GLY A 343 -10.18 20.69 -2.88
CA GLY A 343 -10.46 22.11 -2.73
C GLY A 343 -9.24 23.01 -2.98
N SER A 344 -8.01 22.49 -2.87
CA SER A 344 -6.80 23.23 -3.20
C SER A 344 -6.49 23.32 -4.70
N GLY A 345 -7.25 22.61 -5.55
CA GLY A 345 -7.07 22.62 -7.01
C GLY A 345 -7.93 23.63 -7.79
N THR A 346 -8.95 24.24 -7.16
CA THR A 346 -9.90 25.13 -7.87
C THR A 346 -9.77 26.61 -7.55
N ALA A 347 -8.94 27.01 -6.60
CA ALA A 347 -8.72 28.42 -6.25
C ALA A 347 -7.79 29.17 -7.23
N GLY A 348 -7.11 28.48 -8.14
CA GLY A 348 -6.20 29.08 -9.13
C GLY A 348 -6.82 29.49 -10.46
N ALA A 349 -8.07 29.07 -10.76
CA ALA A 349 -8.68 29.30 -12.08
C ALA A 349 -9.73 30.43 -12.12
N ALA A 350 -10.10 30.99 -10.98
CA ALA A 350 -11.19 31.99 -10.91
C ALA A 350 -10.71 33.46 -10.85
N SER A 351 -9.41 33.76 -10.80
CA SER A 351 -8.92 35.14 -10.67
C SER A 351 -8.48 35.80 -11.98
N ASN A 352 -8.54 35.14 -13.14
CA ASN A 352 -8.09 35.69 -14.42
C ASN A 352 -9.18 36.10 -15.41
N THR A 353 -10.48 36.04 -15.04
CA THR A 353 -11.59 36.47 -15.93
C THR A 353 -12.30 37.76 -15.50
N ALA A 354 -11.93 38.35 -14.36
CA ALA A 354 -12.58 39.55 -13.85
C ALA A 354 -11.89 40.90 -14.23
N SER A 355 -10.71 40.88 -14.89
CA SER A 355 -9.98 42.11 -15.25
C SER A 355 -10.08 42.52 -16.71
N ALA A 356 -10.82 41.81 -17.56
CA ALA A 356 -10.94 42.09 -19.00
C ALA A 356 -12.23 42.78 -19.43
N GLN A 357 -13.18 43.08 -18.53
CA GLN A 357 -14.46 43.75 -18.89
C GLN A 357 -14.68 45.14 -18.33
N ALA A 358 -13.64 45.82 -17.81
CA ALA A 358 -13.75 47.19 -17.26
C ALA A 358 -13.06 48.27 -18.08
N LYS A 359 -12.74 48.05 -19.37
CA LYS A 359 -12.20 49.10 -20.25
C LYS A 359 -12.89 49.12 -21.63
N SER A 360 -14.20 49.36 -21.63
CA SER A 360 -14.88 49.72 -22.86
C SER A 360 -16.25 50.35 -22.52
N LYS A 361 -16.23 51.52 -21.89
CA LYS A 361 -17.31 52.51 -21.90
C LYS A 361 -16.79 53.77 -21.22
N THR A 362 -16.12 54.60 -21.96
CA THR A 362 -16.14 56.07 -21.98
C THR A 362 -15.48 56.53 -23.29
#